data_119909daacab876f8b46aadec4e6481f
#
_entry.id   119909daacab876f8b46aadec4e6481f
#
_cell.length_a   1.000
_cell.length_b   1.000
_cell.length_c   1.000
_cell.angle_alpha   90.00
_cell.angle_beta   90.00
_cell.angle_gamma   90.00
#
_symmetry.space_group_name_H-M   'P 1'
#
loop_
_entity.id
_entity.type
_entity.pdbx_description
1 polymer ?
#
loop_
_entity_poly.entity_id
_entity_poly.type
_entity_poly.pdbx_seq_one_letter_code
_entity_poly.pdbx_strand_id
1 'polypeptide(L)'
;MDRVLGKVLEKIKPTKEEELFVKKLADDIIGKIRVKNAKVVLGGSGAKGTWMKGTHDIDIYVKFDFKKYRDKDISKILAKELWKKFSRVVSLHGSRDYFRVFKEEFTFEIVPILDIKKASEAVNITDISPLHTLWLRKYAKLTDDIRLAKAFCRAQSCYGAESYIRGFSGYVLEILVVRYGSFERFVKAVANWKDKEYIDVMKHGVELNRAKTQSPLILIDPVQPDRNAAAALSREQYVKLIAAAKKFLKNPSEEFFVRRELTVDDLREKAKGKTLVLFEVVPLAGKEDVVGAKLLKAFTYIRSSFLKEGFTVYDASWSWNKKALFYFIVNSGLLPEFKVHIGPKASQQRHASRFREKNRRYAVFEDRGRLCAKIPRKFRDASSFSGNLVKDSNLKQWVKSLSLF
;
A
#
# COMPACT_ATOMS: atom_id res chain seq x y z
N MET A 1 4.54 -16.56 23.72
CA MET A 1 3.98 -16.20 22.41
C MET A 1 2.53 -16.66 22.30
N ASP A 2 2.21 -17.93 22.52
CA ASP A 2 0.85 -18.49 22.34
C ASP A 2 -0.23 -17.73 23.11
N ARG A 3 0.02 -17.36 24.39
CA ARG A 3 -0.92 -16.55 25.18
C ARG A 3 -1.22 -15.18 24.54
N VAL A 4 -0.22 -14.54 23.94
CA VAL A 4 -0.40 -13.25 23.24
C VAL A 4 -1.24 -13.45 21.98
N LEU A 5 -0.90 -14.46 21.16
CA LEU A 5 -1.61 -14.76 19.94
C LEU A 5 -3.07 -15.16 20.19
N GLY A 6 -3.33 -15.95 21.25
CA GLY A 6 -4.69 -16.30 21.67
C GLY A 6 -5.53 -15.07 21.98
N LYS A 7 -5.04 -14.15 22.83
CA LYS A 7 -5.73 -12.89 23.15
C LYS A 7 -5.97 -11.99 21.94
N VAL A 8 -5.01 -11.95 20.99
CA VAL A 8 -5.18 -11.20 19.74
C VAL A 8 -6.30 -11.82 18.91
N LEU A 9 -6.31 -13.15 18.78
CA LEU A 9 -7.36 -13.85 18.02
C LEU A 9 -8.76 -13.60 18.58
N GLU A 10 -8.93 -13.61 19.91
CA GLU A 10 -10.22 -13.26 20.56
C GLU A 10 -10.75 -11.88 20.13
N LYS A 11 -9.83 -10.92 19.87
CA LYS A 11 -10.18 -9.56 19.46
C LYS A 11 -10.46 -9.41 17.97
N ILE A 12 -9.77 -10.18 17.12
CA ILE A 12 -9.81 -9.98 15.65
C ILE A 12 -10.65 -11.04 14.92
N LYS A 13 -10.89 -12.18 15.52
CA LYS A 13 -11.69 -13.26 14.94
C LYS A 13 -13.18 -12.95 15.13
N PRO A 14 -13.99 -13.01 14.06
CA PRO A 14 -15.42 -12.86 14.20
C PRO A 14 -16.03 -13.97 15.06
N THR A 15 -17.07 -13.63 15.84
CA THR A 15 -17.86 -14.64 16.54
C THR A 15 -18.73 -15.41 15.55
N LYS A 16 -19.27 -16.54 15.99
CA LYS A 16 -20.21 -17.32 15.14
C LYS A 16 -21.46 -16.52 14.81
N GLU A 17 -21.95 -15.70 15.72
CA GLU A 17 -23.10 -14.81 15.53
C GLU A 17 -22.79 -13.75 14.47
N GLU A 18 -21.63 -13.11 14.54
CA GLU A 18 -21.17 -12.15 13.53
C GLU A 18 -21.02 -12.81 12.15
N GLU A 19 -20.46 -14.02 12.09
CA GLU A 19 -20.35 -14.78 10.83
C GLU A 19 -21.74 -15.12 10.23
N LEU A 20 -22.68 -15.56 11.05
CA LEU A 20 -24.04 -15.86 10.61
C LEU A 20 -24.79 -14.59 10.16
N PHE A 21 -24.63 -13.48 10.88
CA PHE A 21 -25.21 -12.20 10.52
C PHE A 21 -24.71 -11.70 9.17
N VAL A 22 -23.39 -11.65 8.98
CA VAL A 22 -22.76 -11.24 7.72
C VAL A 22 -23.18 -12.15 6.57
N LYS A 23 -23.21 -13.47 6.81
CA LYS A 23 -23.68 -14.43 5.82
C LYS A 23 -25.14 -14.17 5.40
N LYS A 24 -26.03 -13.92 6.35
CA LYS A 24 -27.45 -13.58 6.07
C LYS A 24 -27.56 -12.32 5.22
N LEU A 25 -26.79 -11.28 5.51
CA LEU A 25 -26.75 -10.05 4.71
C LEU A 25 -26.24 -10.32 3.29
N ALA A 26 -25.17 -11.10 3.17
CA ALA A 26 -24.60 -11.48 1.87
C ALA A 26 -25.61 -12.32 1.04
N ASP A 27 -26.26 -13.30 1.66
CA ASP A 27 -27.27 -14.16 1.02
C ASP A 27 -28.48 -13.33 0.51
N ASP A 28 -28.91 -12.29 1.25
CA ASP A 28 -29.95 -11.37 0.80
C ASP A 28 -29.52 -10.57 -0.45
N ILE A 29 -28.31 -10.05 -0.46
CA ILE A 29 -27.77 -9.34 -1.64
C ILE A 29 -27.62 -10.29 -2.82
N ILE A 30 -27.04 -11.48 -2.61
CA ILE A 30 -26.87 -12.53 -3.62
C ILE A 30 -28.24 -12.92 -4.19
N GLY A 31 -29.24 -13.07 -3.32
CA GLY A 31 -30.61 -13.44 -3.69
C GLY A 31 -31.30 -12.43 -4.61
N LYS A 32 -30.96 -11.16 -4.55
CA LYS A 32 -31.55 -10.08 -5.37
C LYS A 32 -30.94 -9.96 -6.77
N ILE A 33 -29.70 -10.44 -6.98
CA ILE A 33 -29.00 -10.31 -8.26
C ILE A 33 -29.38 -11.49 -9.17
N ARG A 34 -29.99 -11.20 -10.31
CA ARG A 34 -30.42 -12.19 -11.28
C ARG A 34 -29.89 -11.84 -12.67
N VAL A 35 -28.81 -12.50 -13.06
CA VAL A 35 -28.22 -12.37 -14.40
C VAL A 35 -28.29 -13.72 -15.11
N LYS A 36 -28.83 -13.73 -16.34
CA LYS A 36 -28.92 -14.94 -17.14
C LYS A 36 -27.54 -15.57 -17.35
N ASN A 37 -27.45 -16.89 -17.13
CA ASN A 37 -26.20 -17.65 -17.25
C ASN A 37 -25.03 -17.06 -16.41
N ALA A 38 -25.32 -16.53 -15.23
CA ALA A 38 -24.34 -16.15 -14.24
C ALA A 38 -24.67 -16.79 -12.89
N LYS A 39 -23.64 -16.99 -12.07
CA LYS A 39 -23.74 -17.47 -10.69
C LYS A 39 -23.24 -16.37 -9.77
N VAL A 40 -23.99 -16.08 -8.71
CA VAL A 40 -23.59 -15.07 -7.71
C VAL A 40 -23.09 -15.79 -6.46
N VAL A 41 -21.90 -15.46 -6.01
CA VAL A 41 -21.25 -16.15 -4.88
C VAL A 41 -20.50 -15.16 -3.99
N LEU A 42 -20.40 -15.51 -2.71
CA LEU A 42 -19.50 -14.80 -1.79
C LEU A 42 -18.05 -14.92 -2.27
N GLY A 43 -17.30 -13.83 -2.20
CA GLY A 43 -15.91 -13.72 -2.64
C GLY A 43 -14.94 -13.34 -1.53
N GLY A 44 -13.75 -12.95 -1.94
CA GLY A 44 -12.74 -12.33 -1.10
C GLY A 44 -12.41 -13.07 0.20
N SER A 45 -12.18 -12.31 1.24
CA SER A 45 -11.84 -12.83 2.57
C SER A 45 -13.01 -13.58 3.23
N GLY A 46 -14.26 -13.22 2.91
CA GLY A 46 -15.45 -13.90 3.37
C GLY A 46 -15.52 -15.36 2.89
N ALA A 47 -15.31 -15.58 1.58
CA ALA A 47 -15.30 -16.92 0.98
C ALA A 47 -14.11 -17.80 1.43
N LYS A 48 -13.03 -17.17 1.86
CA LYS A 48 -11.79 -17.80 2.34
C LYS A 48 -11.80 -18.08 3.84
N GLY A 49 -12.75 -17.52 4.59
CA GLY A 49 -12.78 -17.60 6.05
C GLY A 49 -11.65 -16.85 6.74
N THR A 50 -11.09 -15.81 6.11
CA THR A 50 -9.95 -15.05 6.63
C THR A 50 -10.27 -13.57 6.91
N TRP A 51 -11.56 -13.19 6.91
CA TRP A 51 -11.98 -11.86 7.28
C TRP A 51 -11.86 -11.64 8.80
N MET A 52 -11.78 -10.39 9.22
CA MET A 52 -11.54 -10.02 10.61
C MET A 52 -12.68 -9.15 11.12
N LYS A 53 -12.94 -9.23 12.42
CA LYS A 53 -13.88 -8.37 13.13
C LYS A 53 -13.62 -6.89 12.82
N GLY A 54 -14.68 -6.10 12.66
CA GLY A 54 -14.58 -4.69 12.29
C GLY A 54 -14.21 -4.43 10.81
N THR A 55 -14.21 -5.48 9.95
CA THR A 55 -14.12 -5.28 8.51
C THR A 55 -15.51 -5.22 7.92
N HIS A 56 -15.84 -4.12 7.23
CA HIS A 56 -17.17 -3.84 6.71
C HIS A 56 -17.30 -4.08 5.20
N ASP A 57 -16.21 -4.42 4.51
CA ASP A 57 -16.20 -4.68 3.08
C ASP A 57 -16.37 -6.19 2.81
N ILE A 58 -17.37 -6.54 1.99
CA ILE A 58 -17.73 -7.91 1.63
C ILE A 58 -17.72 -8.05 0.12
N ASP A 59 -16.89 -8.94 -0.39
CA ASP A 59 -16.82 -9.21 -1.82
C ASP A 59 -17.93 -10.18 -2.26
N ILE A 60 -18.60 -9.85 -3.36
CA ILE A 60 -19.55 -10.72 -4.06
C ILE A 60 -19.10 -10.83 -5.51
N TYR A 61 -18.91 -12.03 -5.99
CA TYR A 61 -18.56 -12.29 -7.38
C TYR A 61 -19.79 -12.70 -8.17
N VAL A 62 -20.04 -12.00 -9.28
CA VAL A 62 -21.03 -12.41 -10.29
C VAL A 62 -20.25 -13.10 -11.42
N LYS A 63 -20.28 -14.44 -11.42
CA LYS A 63 -19.53 -15.33 -12.30
C LYS A 63 -20.33 -15.58 -13.58
N PHE A 64 -19.99 -14.89 -14.63
CA PHE A 64 -20.62 -15.04 -15.95
C PHE A 64 -20.07 -16.25 -16.71
N ASP A 65 -20.94 -17.00 -17.38
CA ASP A 65 -20.53 -18.13 -18.22
C ASP A 65 -19.48 -17.70 -19.25
N PHE A 66 -18.29 -18.32 -19.21
CA PHE A 66 -17.14 -17.95 -20.03
C PHE A 66 -17.47 -17.96 -21.52
N LYS A 67 -18.10 -19.04 -22.04
CA LYS A 67 -18.37 -19.20 -23.46
C LYS A 67 -19.35 -18.16 -24.01
N LYS A 68 -20.30 -17.71 -23.18
CA LYS A 68 -21.36 -16.79 -23.59
C LYS A 68 -20.98 -15.31 -23.44
N TYR A 69 -19.99 -15.02 -22.57
CA TYR A 69 -19.72 -13.64 -22.13
C TYR A 69 -18.27 -13.16 -22.26
N ARG A 70 -17.32 -14.01 -22.71
CA ARG A 70 -15.91 -13.63 -22.80
C ARG A 70 -15.62 -12.38 -23.65
N ASP A 71 -16.45 -12.16 -24.67
CA ASP A 71 -16.31 -11.04 -25.62
C ASP A 71 -17.35 -9.92 -25.36
N LYS A 72 -18.01 -9.92 -24.18
CA LYS A 72 -19.05 -8.96 -23.82
C LYS A 72 -18.60 -8.08 -22.65
N ASP A 73 -19.15 -6.86 -22.61
CA ASP A 73 -18.98 -5.97 -21.46
C ASP A 73 -19.88 -6.43 -20.30
N ILE A 74 -19.37 -7.35 -19.49
CA ILE A 74 -20.08 -7.91 -18.34
C ILE A 74 -20.32 -6.89 -17.23
N SER A 75 -19.52 -5.81 -17.16
CA SER A 75 -19.74 -4.71 -16.23
C SER A 75 -21.02 -3.95 -16.56
N LYS A 76 -21.23 -3.59 -17.83
CA LYS A 76 -22.47 -2.92 -18.25
C LYS A 76 -23.71 -3.79 -18.06
N ILE A 77 -23.57 -5.10 -18.28
CA ILE A 77 -24.69 -6.04 -18.07
C ILE A 77 -25.05 -6.08 -16.57
N LEU A 78 -24.07 -6.21 -15.70
CA LEU A 78 -24.26 -6.22 -14.25
C LEU A 78 -24.83 -4.88 -13.76
N ALA A 79 -24.29 -3.76 -14.23
CA ALA A 79 -24.77 -2.42 -13.87
C ALA A 79 -26.29 -2.27 -14.06
N LYS A 80 -26.79 -2.66 -15.24
CA LYS A 80 -28.21 -2.60 -15.57
C LYS A 80 -29.08 -3.40 -14.59
N GLU A 81 -28.59 -4.54 -14.13
CA GLU A 81 -29.30 -5.38 -13.15
C GLU A 81 -29.28 -4.75 -11.75
N LEU A 82 -28.12 -4.25 -11.31
CA LEU A 82 -27.97 -3.67 -9.98
C LEU A 82 -28.83 -2.40 -9.81
N TRP A 83 -28.85 -1.50 -10.79
CA TRP A 83 -29.64 -0.27 -10.74
C TRP A 83 -31.17 -0.53 -10.71
N LYS A 84 -31.64 -1.70 -11.19
CA LYS A 84 -33.02 -2.10 -11.06
C LYS A 84 -33.40 -2.62 -9.67
N LYS A 85 -32.41 -3.14 -8.93
CA LYS A 85 -32.65 -3.89 -7.68
C LYS A 85 -32.25 -3.15 -6.42
N PHE A 86 -31.36 -2.16 -6.54
CA PHE A 86 -30.83 -1.43 -5.41
C PHE A 86 -30.99 0.08 -5.60
N SER A 87 -31.46 0.76 -4.57
CA SER A 87 -31.68 2.22 -4.58
C SER A 87 -30.38 3.02 -4.61
N ARG A 88 -29.29 2.46 -4.07
CA ARG A 88 -27.97 3.11 -4.03
C ARG A 88 -26.89 2.15 -4.52
N VAL A 89 -26.39 2.45 -5.72
CA VAL A 89 -25.27 1.73 -6.34
C VAL A 89 -24.21 2.74 -6.73
N VAL A 90 -22.98 2.48 -6.30
CA VAL A 90 -21.82 3.28 -6.68
C VAL A 90 -20.96 2.45 -7.64
N SER A 91 -20.73 2.98 -8.85
CA SER A 91 -19.83 2.36 -9.82
C SER A 91 -18.38 2.80 -9.55
N LEU A 92 -17.49 1.84 -9.55
CA LEU A 92 -16.05 2.05 -9.35
C LEU A 92 -15.28 1.48 -10.55
N HIS A 93 -14.32 2.27 -11.02
CA HIS A 93 -13.47 1.84 -12.14
C HIS A 93 -12.21 1.16 -11.60
N GLY A 94 -11.97 -0.07 -12.01
CA GLY A 94 -10.75 -0.83 -11.76
C GLY A 94 -10.15 -1.34 -13.05
N SER A 95 -9.44 -2.46 -13.02
CA SER A 95 -9.09 -3.22 -14.23
C SER A 95 -10.34 -3.69 -14.99
N ARG A 96 -11.41 -3.91 -14.26
CA ARG A 96 -12.79 -4.05 -14.71
C ARG A 96 -13.67 -3.26 -13.75
N ASP A 97 -14.71 -2.58 -14.27
CA ASP A 97 -15.63 -1.83 -13.41
C ASP A 97 -16.38 -2.76 -12.47
N TYR A 98 -16.52 -2.36 -11.22
CA TYR A 98 -17.23 -3.06 -10.17
C TYR A 98 -18.12 -2.10 -9.40
N PHE A 99 -18.97 -2.60 -8.49
CA PHE A 99 -20.05 -1.83 -7.90
C PHE A 99 -20.07 -2.00 -6.40
N ARG A 100 -20.45 -0.94 -5.68
CA ARG A 100 -20.74 -0.98 -4.25
C ARG A 100 -22.22 -0.83 -3.99
N VAL A 101 -22.76 -1.73 -3.18
CA VAL A 101 -24.10 -1.68 -2.60
C VAL A 101 -23.94 -1.63 -1.09
N PHE A 102 -24.79 -0.87 -0.42
CA PHE A 102 -24.70 -0.62 1.02
C PHE A 102 -25.90 -1.27 1.71
N LYS A 103 -25.64 -1.96 2.80
CA LYS A 103 -26.67 -2.52 3.67
C LYS A 103 -26.17 -2.59 5.10
N GLU A 104 -26.96 -2.04 6.05
CA GLU A 104 -26.51 -1.78 7.42
C GLU A 104 -25.18 -1.00 7.39
N GLU A 105 -24.22 -1.40 8.20
CA GLU A 105 -22.87 -0.81 8.25
C GLU A 105 -21.92 -1.42 7.20
N PHE A 106 -22.40 -2.38 6.37
CA PHE A 106 -21.56 -3.11 5.43
C PHE A 106 -21.63 -2.54 4.01
N THR A 107 -20.47 -2.59 3.36
CA THR A 107 -20.30 -2.30 1.93
C THR A 107 -20.09 -3.60 1.18
N PHE A 108 -20.97 -3.88 0.21
CA PHE A 108 -20.84 -5.05 -0.64
C PHE A 108 -20.21 -4.66 -1.96
N GLU A 109 -18.99 -5.16 -2.23
CA GLU A 109 -18.30 -4.99 -3.50
C GLU A 109 -18.73 -6.08 -4.47
N ILE A 110 -19.52 -5.70 -5.46
CA ILE A 110 -20.09 -6.63 -6.45
C ILE A 110 -19.23 -6.58 -7.71
N VAL A 111 -18.48 -7.64 -7.95
CA VAL A 111 -17.45 -7.71 -8.99
C VAL A 111 -17.90 -8.67 -10.08
N PRO A 112 -18.09 -8.21 -11.34
CA PRO A 112 -18.36 -9.10 -12.47
C PRO A 112 -17.07 -9.81 -12.88
N ILE A 113 -17.13 -11.13 -13.01
CA ILE A 113 -16.00 -11.97 -13.42
C ILE A 113 -16.46 -13.03 -14.41
N LEU A 114 -15.55 -13.56 -15.20
CA LEU A 114 -15.81 -14.75 -16.01
C LEU A 114 -15.58 -16.02 -15.20
N ASP A 115 -16.45 -17.01 -15.39
CA ASP A 115 -16.35 -18.32 -14.73
C ASP A 115 -15.33 -19.18 -15.47
N ILE A 116 -14.05 -19.03 -15.10
CA ILE A 116 -12.90 -19.72 -15.68
C ILE A 116 -12.48 -20.93 -14.83
N LYS A 117 -11.84 -21.90 -15.45
CA LYS A 117 -11.27 -23.07 -14.77
C LYS A 117 -9.77 -23.00 -14.60
N LYS A 118 -9.06 -22.26 -15.45
CA LYS A 118 -7.59 -22.08 -15.45
C LYS A 118 -7.24 -20.61 -15.56
N ALA A 119 -6.14 -20.20 -14.93
CA ALA A 119 -5.67 -18.82 -15.00
C ALA A 119 -5.37 -18.34 -16.42
N SER A 120 -4.97 -19.25 -17.32
CA SER A 120 -4.74 -18.96 -18.74
C SER A 120 -6.00 -18.56 -19.54
N GLU A 121 -7.18 -18.81 -19.01
CA GLU A 121 -8.46 -18.39 -19.60
C GLU A 121 -8.85 -16.97 -19.22
N ALA A 122 -8.16 -16.36 -18.26
CA ALA A 122 -8.53 -15.06 -17.72
C ALA A 122 -8.42 -13.94 -18.79
N VAL A 123 -9.49 -13.22 -18.98
CA VAL A 123 -9.54 -11.99 -19.80
C VAL A 123 -9.17 -10.77 -18.95
N ASN A 124 -9.42 -10.86 -17.65
CA ASN A 124 -9.08 -9.84 -16.66
C ASN A 124 -8.50 -10.49 -15.40
N ILE A 125 -7.63 -9.77 -14.70
CA ILE A 125 -7.00 -10.28 -13.47
C ILE A 125 -8.01 -10.67 -12.38
N THR A 126 -9.17 -10.01 -12.34
CA THR A 126 -10.23 -10.32 -11.37
C THR A 126 -10.86 -11.69 -11.61
N ASP A 127 -10.81 -12.23 -12.82
CA ASP A 127 -11.36 -13.56 -13.15
C ASP A 127 -10.63 -14.67 -12.39
N ILE A 128 -9.38 -14.44 -11.98
CA ILE A 128 -8.54 -15.41 -11.27
C ILE A 128 -8.91 -15.51 -9.77
N SER A 129 -9.58 -14.50 -9.22
CA SER A 129 -9.87 -14.42 -7.76
C SER A 129 -10.56 -15.67 -7.18
N PRO A 130 -11.52 -16.34 -7.86
CA PRO A 130 -12.10 -17.59 -7.37
C PRO A 130 -11.08 -18.75 -7.32
N LEU A 131 -10.11 -18.78 -8.22
CA LEU A 131 -9.06 -19.81 -8.21
C LEU A 131 -8.15 -19.65 -6.99
N HIS A 132 -7.84 -18.40 -6.57
CA HIS A 132 -7.16 -18.12 -5.30
C HIS A 132 -7.95 -18.67 -4.10
N THR A 133 -9.28 -18.49 -4.11
CA THR A 133 -10.15 -19.02 -3.05
C THR A 133 -10.13 -20.55 -3.01
N LEU A 134 -10.22 -21.21 -4.16
CA LEU A 134 -10.17 -22.67 -4.27
C LEU A 134 -8.82 -23.23 -3.79
N TRP A 135 -7.71 -22.57 -4.15
CA TRP A 135 -6.39 -22.94 -3.69
C TRP A 135 -6.27 -22.83 -2.17
N LEU A 136 -6.70 -21.68 -1.59
CA LEU A 136 -6.55 -21.43 -0.16
C LEU A 136 -7.43 -22.34 0.71
N ARG A 137 -8.60 -22.76 0.23
CA ARG A 137 -9.49 -23.70 0.96
C ARG A 137 -8.79 -25.00 1.36
N LYS A 138 -7.79 -25.44 0.62
CA LYS A 138 -6.96 -26.62 0.98
C LYS A 138 -6.20 -26.41 2.30
N TYR A 139 -6.04 -25.18 2.74
CA TYR A 139 -5.29 -24.75 3.92
C TYR A 139 -6.20 -24.09 4.97
N ALA A 140 -7.46 -24.52 5.05
CA ALA A 140 -8.46 -23.94 5.96
C ALA A 140 -8.02 -23.93 7.44
N LYS A 141 -7.14 -24.84 7.85
CA LYS A 141 -6.57 -24.89 9.21
C LYS A 141 -5.69 -23.68 9.55
N LEU A 142 -5.21 -22.92 8.55
CA LEU A 142 -4.33 -21.76 8.71
C LEU A 142 -5.09 -20.42 8.73
N THR A 143 -6.42 -20.42 8.74
CA THR A 143 -7.21 -19.18 8.65
C THR A 143 -6.95 -18.22 9.81
N ASP A 144 -6.73 -18.74 11.02
CA ASP A 144 -6.41 -17.92 12.19
C ASP A 144 -4.99 -17.35 12.13
N ASP A 145 -4.02 -18.12 11.65
CA ASP A 145 -2.66 -17.64 11.37
C ASP A 145 -2.63 -16.54 10.30
N ILE A 146 -3.48 -16.66 9.29
CA ILE A 146 -3.65 -15.64 8.25
C ILE A 146 -4.25 -14.36 8.83
N ARG A 147 -5.26 -14.46 9.72
CA ARG A 147 -5.82 -13.30 10.43
C ARG A 147 -4.73 -12.60 11.26
N LEU A 148 -3.92 -13.34 12.00
CA LEU A 148 -2.79 -12.80 12.75
C LEU A 148 -1.80 -12.07 11.84
N ALA A 149 -1.42 -12.65 10.70
CA ALA A 149 -0.51 -12.01 9.74
C ALA A 149 -1.10 -10.71 9.16
N LYS A 150 -2.40 -10.71 8.82
CA LYS A 150 -3.11 -9.51 8.36
C LYS A 150 -3.17 -8.43 9.44
N ALA A 151 -3.52 -8.78 10.68
CA ALA A 151 -3.57 -7.84 11.80
C ALA A 151 -2.19 -7.26 12.12
N PHE A 152 -1.16 -8.11 12.14
CA PHE A 152 0.22 -7.68 12.33
C PHE A 152 0.66 -6.67 11.28
N CYS A 153 0.47 -6.97 9.99
CA CYS A 153 0.82 -6.06 8.90
C CYS A 153 -0.01 -4.76 8.90
N ARG A 154 -1.30 -4.81 9.28
CA ARG A 154 -2.14 -3.61 9.45
C ARG A 154 -1.60 -2.70 10.55
N ALA A 155 -1.27 -3.26 11.71
CA ALA A 155 -0.70 -2.52 12.82
C ALA A 155 0.64 -1.86 12.47
N GLN A 156 1.45 -2.53 11.67
CA GLN A 156 2.72 -2.01 11.18
C GLN A 156 2.56 -1.07 9.96
N SER A 157 1.34 -0.76 9.52
CA SER A 157 1.08 0.09 8.33
C SER A 157 1.82 -0.39 7.08
N CYS A 158 1.90 -1.71 6.88
CA CYS A 158 2.48 -2.35 5.70
C CYS A 158 1.49 -3.30 4.99
N TYR A 159 0.20 -3.25 5.35
CA TYR A 159 -0.87 -4.02 4.72
C TYR A 159 -1.52 -3.23 3.60
N GLY A 160 -1.70 -3.88 2.43
CA GLY A 160 -2.35 -3.30 1.26
C GLY A 160 -1.40 -3.21 0.06
N ALA A 161 -1.92 -3.40 -1.15
CA ALA A 161 -1.16 -3.32 -2.40
C ALA A 161 -1.49 -2.07 -3.21
N GLU A 162 -2.27 -1.16 -2.67
CA GLU A 162 -2.64 0.12 -3.25
C GLU A 162 -1.37 0.90 -3.62
N SER A 163 -1.44 1.68 -4.69
CA SER A 163 -0.28 2.35 -5.28
C SER A 163 0.46 3.29 -4.31
N TYR A 164 -0.24 3.76 -3.30
CA TYR A 164 0.29 4.65 -2.26
C TYR A 164 0.75 3.93 -0.98
N ILE A 165 0.30 2.70 -0.74
CA ILE A 165 0.76 1.85 0.37
C ILE A 165 1.95 1.00 -0.07
N ARG A 166 1.81 0.28 -1.19
CA ARG A 166 2.82 -0.60 -1.76
C ARG A 166 3.33 -1.65 -0.77
N GLY A 167 2.41 -2.16 0.06
CA GLY A 167 2.66 -3.14 1.11
C GLY A 167 2.27 -4.56 0.71
N PHE A 168 2.00 -5.37 1.72
CA PHE A 168 1.59 -6.76 1.56
C PHE A 168 0.09 -6.86 1.38
N SER A 169 -0.39 -7.34 0.23
CA SER A 169 -1.80 -7.62 0.03
C SER A 169 -2.25 -8.80 0.90
N GLY A 170 -3.57 -8.90 1.15
CA GLY A 170 -4.13 -10.04 1.87
C GLY A 170 -3.75 -11.38 1.24
N TYR A 171 -3.73 -11.45 -0.11
CA TYR A 171 -3.36 -12.66 -0.85
C TYR A 171 -1.88 -13.02 -0.70
N VAL A 172 -0.99 -12.02 -0.72
CA VAL A 172 0.44 -12.24 -0.44
C VAL A 172 0.65 -12.85 0.94
N LEU A 173 -0.04 -12.33 1.97
CA LEU A 173 0.05 -12.89 3.33
C LEU A 173 -0.52 -14.31 3.42
N GLU A 174 -1.61 -14.59 2.71
CA GLU A 174 -2.18 -15.93 2.60
C GLU A 174 -1.16 -16.93 2.06
N ILE A 175 -0.47 -16.59 0.95
CA ILE A 175 0.59 -17.45 0.37
C ILE A 175 1.75 -17.62 1.35
N LEU A 176 2.19 -16.56 2.00
CA LEU A 176 3.32 -16.61 2.94
C LEU A 176 3.02 -17.48 4.17
N VAL A 177 1.82 -17.34 4.75
CA VAL A 177 1.41 -18.17 5.89
C VAL A 177 1.32 -19.64 5.48
N VAL A 178 0.77 -19.95 4.30
CA VAL A 178 0.76 -21.30 3.74
C VAL A 178 2.18 -21.85 3.57
N ARG A 179 3.11 -21.03 3.04
CA ARG A 179 4.52 -21.43 2.84
C ARG A 179 5.20 -21.84 4.13
N TYR A 180 4.95 -21.10 5.21
CA TYR A 180 5.62 -21.31 6.50
C TYR A 180 4.83 -22.18 7.49
N GLY A 181 3.53 -22.39 7.24
CA GLY A 181 2.66 -23.29 7.99
C GLY A 181 2.11 -22.76 9.30
N SER A 182 2.53 -21.55 9.77
CA SER A 182 1.92 -20.83 10.88
C SER A 182 2.36 -19.37 10.90
N PHE A 183 1.65 -18.50 11.64
CA PHE A 183 2.06 -17.12 11.88
C PHE A 183 3.43 -17.03 12.56
N GLU A 184 3.66 -17.85 13.57
CA GLU A 184 4.93 -17.84 14.31
C GLU A 184 6.12 -18.17 13.39
N ARG A 185 5.99 -19.23 12.58
CA ARG A 185 7.03 -19.62 11.61
C ARG A 185 7.20 -18.55 10.53
N PHE A 186 6.11 -17.94 10.09
CA PHE A 186 6.14 -16.81 9.15
C PHE A 186 6.96 -15.65 9.72
N VAL A 187 6.69 -15.19 10.94
CA VAL A 187 7.42 -14.07 11.57
C VAL A 187 8.90 -14.43 11.79
N LYS A 188 9.21 -15.68 12.21
CA LYS A 188 10.59 -16.15 12.34
C LYS A 188 11.33 -16.12 11.00
N ALA A 189 10.69 -16.54 9.92
CA ALA A 189 11.28 -16.50 8.59
C ALA A 189 11.50 -15.06 8.11
N VAL A 190 10.48 -14.20 8.26
CA VAL A 190 10.55 -12.76 7.88
C VAL A 190 11.70 -12.04 8.59
N ALA A 191 11.91 -12.31 9.87
CA ALA A 191 13.01 -11.70 10.63
C ALA A 191 14.40 -12.01 10.05
N ASN A 192 14.53 -13.09 9.29
CA ASN A 192 15.76 -13.56 8.67
C ASN A 192 15.81 -13.34 7.15
N TRP A 193 14.81 -12.68 6.56
CA TRP A 193 14.81 -12.39 5.13
C TRP A 193 16.02 -11.53 4.74
N LYS A 194 16.57 -11.86 3.57
CA LYS A 194 17.69 -11.16 2.94
C LYS A 194 17.19 -9.93 2.16
N ASP A 195 18.09 -9.32 1.44
CA ASP A 195 17.77 -8.16 0.60
C ASP A 195 16.74 -8.47 -0.48
N LYS A 196 16.69 -9.69 -0.96
CA LYS A 196 15.73 -10.18 -1.94
C LYS A 196 15.39 -11.62 -1.63
N GLU A 197 14.10 -11.93 -1.60
CA GLU A 197 13.58 -13.29 -1.37
C GLU A 197 12.87 -13.81 -2.61
N TYR A 198 13.04 -15.12 -2.87
CA TYR A 198 12.32 -15.86 -3.89
C TYR A 198 11.56 -17.02 -3.26
N ILE A 199 10.25 -17.04 -3.44
CA ILE A 199 9.35 -18.05 -2.85
C ILE A 199 8.44 -18.61 -3.93
N ASP A 200 8.53 -19.92 -4.14
CA ASP A 200 7.63 -20.71 -4.98
C ASP A 200 7.04 -21.84 -4.13
N VAL A 201 5.80 -21.65 -3.67
CA VAL A 201 5.12 -22.59 -2.77
C VAL A 201 4.76 -23.89 -3.46
N MET A 202 4.42 -23.80 -4.75
CA MET A 202 3.97 -24.95 -5.56
C MET A 202 5.10 -25.63 -6.32
N LYS A 203 6.32 -25.09 -6.23
CA LYS A 203 7.50 -25.59 -6.95
C LYS A 203 7.30 -25.65 -8.48
N HIS A 204 6.72 -24.59 -9.02
CA HIS A 204 6.49 -24.48 -10.47
C HIS A 204 7.79 -24.41 -11.28
N GLY A 205 8.90 -23.95 -10.67
CA GLY A 205 10.20 -23.84 -11.32
C GLY A 205 10.25 -22.80 -12.44
N VAL A 206 9.42 -21.75 -12.37
CA VAL A 206 9.28 -20.75 -13.43
C VAL A 206 10.23 -19.58 -13.17
N GLU A 207 10.96 -19.18 -14.19
CA GLU A 207 11.70 -17.91 -14.19
C GLU A 207 10.82 -16.76 -14.69
N LEU A 208 10.68 -15.74 -13.85
CA LEU A 208 9.97 -14.51 -14.23
C LEU A 208 10.93 -13.55 -14.92
N ASN A 209 10.44 -12.81 -15.92
CA ASN A 209 11.20 -11.76 -16.58
C ASN A 209 11.58 -10.61 -15.62
N ARG A 210 12.59 -9.81 -16.02
CA ARG A 210 13.13 -8.72 -15.20
C ARG A 210 12.08 -7.71 -14.74
N ALA A 211 11.07 -7.43 -15.55
CA ALA A 211 10.00 -6.48 -15.18
C ALA A 211 9.16 -6.99 -14.00
N LYS A 212 8.90 -8.30 -13.93
CA LYS A 212 8.14 -8.93 -12.85
C LYS A 212 8.96 -9.16 -11.57
N THR A 213 10.27 -8.97 -11.61
CA THR A 213 11.20 -9.25 -10.49
C THR A 213 11.80 -7.99 -9.84
N GLN A 214 11.18 -6.82 -10.01
CA GLN A 214 11.67 -5.55 -9.45
C GLN A 214 11.46 -5.43 -7.94
N SER A 215 10.43 -6.08 -7.38
CA SER A 215 10.15 -6.04 -5.95
C SER A 215 11.18 -6.83 -5.13
N PRO A 216 11.36 -6.51 -3.83
CA PRO A 216 12.29 -7.23 -2.95
C PRO A 216 11.80 -8.65 -2.62
N LEU A 217 10.53 -8.95 -2.84
CA LEU A 217 9.96 -10.28 -2.69
C LEU A 217 9.43 -10.77 -4.05
N ILE A 218 9.98 -11.85 -4.54
CA ILE A 218 9.46 -12.57 -5.69
C ILE A 218 8.66 -13.74 -5.13
N LEU A 219 7.34 -13.64 -5.22
CA LEU A 219 6.39 -14.63 -4.72
C LEU A 219 5.62 -15.20 -5.90
N ILE A 220 5.97 -16.39 -6.34
CA ILE A 220 5.29 -17.05 -7.45
C ILE A 220 3.85 -17.34 -7.05
N ASP A 221 2.92 -16.88 -7.87
CA ASP A 221 1.49 -17.09 -7.64
C ASP A 221 1.15 -18.59 -7.80
N PRO A 222 0.55 -19.21 -6.78
CA PRO A 222 0.22 -20.65 -6.80
C PRO A 222 -0.71 -21.09 -7.92
N VAL A 223 -1.52 -20.20 -8.47
CA VAL A 223 -2.50 -20.51 -9.52
C VAL A 223 -2.16 -19.85 -10.86
N GLN A 224 -1.26 -18.89 -10.86
CA GLN A 224 -0.76 -18.19 -12.05
C GLN A 224 0.78 -18.11 -12.01
N PRO A 225 1.51 -19.16 -12.41
CA PRO A 225 2.97 -19.24 -12.21
C PRO A 225 3.78 -18.13 -12.88
N ASP A 226 3.29 -17.54 -13.95
CA ASP A 226 3.93 -16.42 -14.67
C ASP A 226 3.76 -15.06 -13.99
N ARG A 227 3.16 -15.01 -12.77
CA ARG A 227 2.89 -13.82 -11.99
C ARG A 227 3.69 -13.80 -10.69
N ASN A 228 4.28 -12.63 -10.39
CA ASN A 228 4.74 -12.30 -9.04
C ASN A 228 3.59 -11.71 -8.24
N ALA A 229 3.06 -12.44 -7.26
CA ALA A 229 1.97 -11.96 -6.40
C ALA A 229 2.36 -10.73 -5.57
N ALA A 230 3.66 -10.55 -5.28
CA ALA A 230 4.22 -9.45 -4.49
C ALA A 230 4.83 -8.32 -5.36
N ALA A 231 4.48 -8.22 -6.66
CA ALA A 231 5.09 -7.24 -7.58
C ALA A 231 4.93 -5.77 -7.13
N ALA A 232 3.85 -5.45 -6.41
CA ALA A 232 3.57 -4.09 -5.92
C ALA A 232 4.39 -3.73 -4.66
N LEU A 233 5.03 -4.69 -3.99
CA LEU A 233 5.70 -4.49 -2.71
C LEU A 233 6.93 -3.60 -2.86
N SER A 234 6.97 -2.50 -2.10
CA SER A 234 8.11 -1.59 -2.03
C SER A 234 9.20 -2.11 -1.09
N ARG A 235 10.44 -1.66 -1.33
CA ARG A 235 11.58 -1.93 -0.44
C ARG A 235 11.33 -1.41 0.97
N GLU A 236 10.70 -0.25 1.10
CA GLU A 236 10.38 0.36 2.38
C GLU A 236 9.48 -0.54 3.23
N GLN A 237 8.36 -1.01 2.66
CA GLN A 237 7.41 -1.87 3.36
C GLN A 237 7.99 -3.25 3.67
N TYR A 238 8.84 -3.76 2.80
CA TYR A 238 9.58 -5.01 3.02
C TYR A 238 10.50 -4.92 4.24
N VAL A 239 11.36 -3.89 4.30
CA VAL A 239 12.28 -3.67 5.43
C VAL A 239 11.52 -3.38 6.72
N LYS A 240 10.41 -2.64 6.63
CA LYS A 240 9.53 -2.34 7.76
C LYS A 240 8.97 -3.61 8.41
N LEU A 241 8.50 -4.56 7.60
CA LEU A 241 8.01 -5.83 8.12
C LEU A 241 9.12 -6.65 8.78
N ILE A 242 10.33 -6.69 8.21
CA ILE A 242 11.49 -7.37 8.81
C ILE A 242 11.83 -6.77 10.17
N ALA A 243 11.87 -5.44 10.27
CA ALA A 243 12.17 -4.74 11.52
C ALA A 243 11.09 -5.01 12.59
N ALA A 244 9.82 -5.01 12.20
CA ALA A 244 8.71 -5.33 13.09
C ALA A 244 8.77 -6.79 13.58
N ALA A 245 9.05 -7.74 12.70
CA ALA A 245 9.20 -9.14 13.02
C ALA A 245 10.33 -9.37 14.05
N LYS A 246 11.50 -8.75 13.84
CA LYS A 246 12.62 -8.82 14.80
C LYS A 246 12.25 -8.27 16.18
N LYS A 247 11.56 -7.13 16.23
CA LYS A 247 11.12 -6.52 17.49
C LYS A 247 10.09 -7.40 18.19
N PHE A 248 9.11 -7.92 17.47
CA PHE A 248 8.08 -8.81 18.00
C PHE A 248 8.68 -10.09 18.59
N LEU A 249 9.63 -10.73 17.90
CA LEU A 249 10.29 -11.94 18.38
C LEU A 249 11.11 -11.70 19.65
N LYS A 250 11.68 -10.51 19.81
CA LYS A 250 12.44 -10.13 21.01
C LYS A 250 11.52 -9.91 22.22
N ASN A 251 10.37 -9.30 22.03
CA ASN A 251 9.40 -8.99 23.09
C ASN A 251 7.97 -9.10 22.56
N PRO A 252 7.38 -10.32 22.49
CA PRO A 252 6.03 -10.53 21.99
C PRO A 252 4.99 -9.82 22.88
N SER A 253 4.18 -8.93 22.26
CA SER A 253 3.07 -8.26 22.93
C SER A 253 1.88 -8.03 21.99
N GLU A 254 0.69 -7.82 22.55
CA GLU A 254 -0.53 -7.52 21.81
C GLU A 254 -0.43 -6.18 21.06
N GLU A 255 0.44 -5.27 21.49
CA GLU A 255 0.64 -3.95 20.89
C GLU A 255 1.09 -4.03 19.41
N PHE A 256 1.78 -5.10 19.01
CA PHE A 256 2.18 -5.31 17.62
C PHE A 256 1.00 -5.58 16.67
N PHE A 257 -0.19 -5.79 17.21
CA PHE A 257 -1.42 -6.05 16.44
C PHE A 257 -2.41 -4.89 16.53
N VAL A 258 -2.08 -3.83 17.27
CA VAL A 258 -2.91 -2.62 17.42
C VAL A 258 -2.32 -1.50 16.58
N ARG A 259 -3.13 -0.96 15.67
CA ARG A 259 -2.73 0.23 14.92
C ARG A 259 -2.72 1.43 15.86
N ARG A 260 -1.53 1.96 16.14
CA ARG A 260 -1.38 3.24 16.85
C ARG A 260 -1.35 4.37 15.81
N GLU A 261 -2.27 5.29 15.92
CA GLU A 261 -2.14 6.58 15.25
C GLU A 261 -1.22 7.44 16.12
N LEU A 262 -0.13 7.92 15.53
CA LEU A 262 0.77 8.83 16.24
C LEU A 262 0.03 10.14 16.48
N THR A 263 -0.07 10.53 17.73
CA THR A 263 -0.59 11.87 18.11
C THR A 263 0.48 12.92 17.84
N VAL A 264 0.09 14.18 17.82
CA VAL A 264 1.04 15.29 17.68
C VAL A 264 2.04 15.31 18.84
N ASP A 265 1.61 14.91 20.04
CA ASP A 265 2.47 14.84 21.22
C ASP A 265 3.47 13.69 21.13
N ASP A 266 3.09 12.52 20.60
CA ASP A 266 4.01 11.45 20.29
C ASP A 266 5.09 11.91 19.27
N LEU A 267 4.69 12.71 18.28
CA LEU A 267 5.61 13.24 17.29
C LEU A 267 6.55 14.31 17.90
N ARG A 268 6.07 15.14 18.81
CA ARG A 268 6.88 16.12 19.56
C ARG A 268 7.93 15.41 20.41
N GLU A 269 7.52 14.38 21.15
CA GLU A 269 8.46 13.58 21.96
C GLU A 269 9.51 12.90 21.08
N LYS A 270 9.10 12.29 19.97
CA LYS A 270 10.00 11.66 18.99
C LYS A 270 10.99 12.64 18.37
N ALA A 271 10.59 13.91 18.25
CA ALA A 271 11.40 14.96 17.67
C ALA A 271 12.32 15.67 18.70
N LYS A 272 12.37 15.21 19.95
CA LYS A 272 13.16 15.84 21.02
C LYS A 272 14.62 16.11 20.58
N GLY A 273 15.09 17.36 20.71
CA GLY A 273 16.40 17.80 20.21
C GLY A 273 16.50 17.99 18.68
N LYS A 274 15.39 17.91 17.96
CA LYS A 274 15.27 18.09 16.50
C LYS A 274 14.10 19.02 16.19
N THR A 275 13.96 19.38 14.91
CA THR A 275 12.80 20.19 14.46
C THR A 275 11.74 19.27 13.89
N LEU A 276 10.52 19.37 14.43
CA LEU A 276 9.33 18.75 13.89
C LEU A 276 8.66 19.72 12.93
N VAL A 277 8.44 19.28 11.71
CA VAL A 277 7.63 20.00 10.71
C VAL A 277 6.40 19.19 10.42
N LEU A 278 5.23 19.80 10.58
CA LEU A 278 3.93 19.20 10.32
C LEU A 278 3.22 19.98 9.21
N PHE A 279 2.68 19.25 8.24
CA PHE A 279 1.81 19.82 7.22
C PHE A 279 0.43 19.16 7.27
N GLU A 280 -0.59 19.99 7.36
CA GLU A 280 -1.96 19.59 7.04
C GLU A 280 -2.16 19.68 5.53
N VAL A 281 -2.67 18.62 4.93
CA VAL A 281 -2.82 18.49 3.49
C VAL A 281 -4.27 18.18 3.14
N VAL A 282 -4.89 19.03 2.35
CA VAL A 282 -6.21 18.77 1.79
C VAL A 282 -6.03 18.04 0.45
N PRO A 283 -6.51 16.80 0.32
CA PRO A 283 -6.36 16.04 -0.92
C PRO A 283 -7.20 16.62 -2.05
N LEU A 284 -6.83 16.30 -3.30
CA LEU A 284 -7.70 16.53 -4.45
C LEU A 284 -8.92 15.59 -4.38
N ALA A 285 -10.01 15.99 -5.02
CA ALA A 285 -11.13 15.07 -5.24
C ALA A 285 -10.76 13.99 -6.26
N GLY A 286 -11.30 12.80 -6.10
CA GLY A 286 -11.09 11.69 -7.02
C GLY A 286 -11.14 10.31 -6.36
N LYS A 287 -10.74 9.30 -7.12
CA LYS A 287 -10.64 7.91 -6.63
C LYS A 287 -9.55 7.78 -5.60
N GLU A 288 -9.80 7.00 -4.56
CA GLU A 288 -8.91 6.82 -3.43
C GLU A 288 -7.47 6.48 -3.84
N ASP A 289 -7.27 5.48 -4.70
CA ASP A 289 -5.92 5.07 -5.12
C ASP A 289 -5.19 6.17 -5.92
N VAL A 290 -5.90 6.92 -6.77
CA VAL A 290 -5.34 8.04 -7.52
C VAL A 290 -4.97 9.20 -6.59
N VAL A 291 -5.86 9.52 -5.66
CA VAL A 291 -5.64 10.58 -4.66
C VAL A 291 -4.48 10.20 -3.73
N GLY A 292 -4.46 8.97 -3.23
CA GLY A 292 -3.37 8.44 -2.40
C GLY A 292 -2.03 8.46 -3.12
N ALA A 293 -1.99 8.08 -4.41
CA ALA A 293 -0.78 8.16 -5.23
C ALA A 293 -0.28 9.61 -5.40
N LYS A 294 -1.18 10.58 -5.54
CA LYS A 294 -0.84 12.01 -5.58
C LYS A 294 -0.31 12.51 -4.24
N LEU A 295 -0.94 12.12 -3.13
CA LEU A 295 -0.46 12.44 -1.78
C LEU A 295 0.96 11.88 -1.55
N LEU A 296 1.21 10.64 -1.94
CA LEU A 296 2.54 10.04 -1.85
C LEU A 296 3.58 10.81 -2.71
N LYS A 297 3.19 11.28 -3.90
CA LYS A 297 4.07 12.12 -4.73
C LYS A 297 4.39 13.46 -4.04
N ALA A 298 3.38 14.12 -3.48
CA ALA A 298 3.56 15.37 -2.72
C ALA A 298 4.49 15.16 -1.51
N PHE A 299 4.25 14.11 -0.71
CA PHE A 299 5.08 13.72 0.41
C PHE A 299 6.55 13.48 -0.01
N THR A 300 6.75 12.67 -1.07
CA THR A 300 8.08 12.36 -1.59
C THR A 300 8.79 13.60 -2.13
N TYR A 301 8.07 14.49 -2.78
CA TYR A 301 8.59 15.75 -3.27
C TYR A 301 9.08 16.64 -2.12
N ILE A 302 8.26 16.83 -1.08
CA ILE A 302 8.63 17.62 0.11
C ILE A 302 9.86 17.01 0.78
N ARG A 303 9.89 15.68 1.01
CA ARG A 303 11.04 14.98 1.58
C ARG A 303 12.32 15.22 0.76
N SER A 304 12.21 15.08 -0.56
CA SER A 304 13.36 15.30 -1.48
C SER A 304 13.80 16.75 -1.47
N SER A 305 12.89 17.69 -1.28
CA SER A 305 13.19 19.13 -1.20
C SER A 305 13.99 19.47 0.07
N PHE A 306 13.62 18.89 1.23
CA PHE A 306 14.43 19.01 2.45
C PHE A 306 15.86 18.48 2.25
N LEU A 307 15.99 17.29 1.68
CA LEU A 307 17.31 16.67 1.41
C LEU A 307 18.15 17.51 0.44
N LYS A 308 17.54 18.02 -0.64
CA LYS A 308 18.22 18.87 -1.63
C LYS A 308 18.68 20.19 -1.05
N GLU A 309 17.91 20.78 -0.12
CA GLU A 309 18.32 22.01 0.56
C GLU A 309 19.44 21.74 1.57
N GLY A 310 19.67 20.50 1.97
CA GLY A 310 20.75 20.07 2.84
C GLY A 310 20.31 19.78 4.27
N PHE A 311 19.01 19.68 4.53
CA PHE A 311 18.51 19.19 5.80
C PHE A 311 18.71 17.67 5.90
N THR A 312 19.04 17.20 7.09
CA THR A 312 19.01 15.77 7.42
C THR A 312 17.59 15.42 7.85
N VAL A 313 16.96 14.49 7.14
CA VAL A 313 15.64 13.96 7.51
C VAL A 313 15.84 12.68 8.31
N TYR A 314 15.64 12.74 9.63
CA TYR A 314 15.80 11.61 10.54
C TYR A 314 14.63 10.67 10.49
N ASP A 315 13.41 11.23 10.35
CA ASP A 315 12.19 10.46 10.21
C ASP A 315 11.15 11.28 9.44
N ALA A 316 10.32 10.61 8.67
CA ALA A 316 9.21 11.21 7.96
C ALA A 316 8.16 10.14 7.65
N SER A 317 6.90 10.48 7.84
CA SER A 317 5.79 9.64 7.43
C SER A 317 4.55 10.48 7.22
N TRP A 318 3.47 9.83 6.84
CA TRP A 318 2.21 10.48 6.60
C TRP A 318 1.04 9.56 6.93
N SER A 319 -0.08 10.17 7.25
CA SER A 319 -1.37 9.51 7.44
C SER A 319 -2.43 10.23 6.63
N TRP A 320 -3.44 9.50 6.25
CA TRP A 320 -4.57 10.05 5.49
C TRP A 320 -5.88 9.40 5.92
N ASN A 321 -6.85 10.26 6.17
CA ASN A 321 -8.26 9.93 6.33
C ASN A 321 -9.05 10.96 5.50
N LYS A 322 -9.82 11.86 6.09
CA LYS A 322 -10.47 12.98 5.39
C LYS A 322 -9.46 14.06 4.96
N LYS A 323 -8.52 14.39 5.84
CA LYS A 323 -7.33 15.19 5.56
C LYS A 323 -6.09 14.33 5.71
N ALA A 324 -4.99 14.72 5.09
CA ALA A 324 -3.71 14.05 5.31
C ALA A 324 -2.82 14.91 6.22
N LEU A 325 -2.04 14.23 7.05
CA LEU A 325 -1.00 14.82 7.88
C LEU A 325 0.34 14.28 7.41
N PHE A 326 1.25 15.18 7.02
CA PHE A 326 2.64 14.84 6.71
C PHE A 326 3.53 15.34 7.84
N TYR A 327 4.46 14.52 8.33
CA TYR A 327 5.46 14.98 9.28
C TYR A 327 6.87 14.68 8.80
N PHE A 328 7.78 15.57 9.19
CA PHE A 328 9.21 15.45 8.93
C PHE A 328 9.95 15.84 10.21
N ILE A 329 10.83 14.98 10.68
CA ILE A 329 11.76 15.27 11.78
C ILE A 329 13.11 15.53 11.14
N VAL A 330 13.55 16.78 11.22
CA VAL A 330 14.78 17.25 10.59
C VAL A 330 15.78 17.79 11.63
N ASN A 331 17.03 18.03 11.24
CA ASN A 331 18.01 18.61 12.13
C ASN A 331 17.53 19.96 12.68
N SER A 332 17.83 20.22 13.95
CA SER A 332 17.69 21.52 14.59
C SER A 332 18.87 22.43 14.24
N GLY A 333 18.64 23.72 14.36
CA GLY A 333 19.66 24.74 14.11
C GLY A 333 19.74 25.19 12.66
N LEU A 334 20.64 26.16 12.44
CA LEU A 334 20.84 26.77 11.14
C LEU A 334 21.78 25.93 10.26
N LEU A 335 21.39 25.72 9.02
CA LEU A 335 22.31 25.22 7.99
C LEU A 335 23.45 26.23 7.78
N PRO A 336 24.64 25.78 7.30
CA PRO A 336 25.71 26.67 6.90
C PRO A 336 25.22 27.76 5.96
N GLU A 337 25.79 28.95 6.02
CA GLU A 337 25.38 30.07 5.19
C GLU A 337 25.44 29.79 3.69
N PHE A 338 26.41 28.99 3.28
CA PHE A 338 26.62 28.63 1.89
C PHE A 338 26.39 27.14 1.67
N LYS A 339 25.97 26.79 0.46
CA LYS A 339 25.95 25.41 -0.06
C LYS A 339 26.87 25.27 -1.25
N VAL A 340 27.45 24.08 -1.39
CA VAL A 340 28.25 23.72 -2.56
C VAL A 340 27.34 23.19 -3.66
N HIS A 341 27.28 23.94 -4.75
CA HIS A 341 26.58 23.50 -5.96
C HIS A 341 27.56 22.77 -6.87
N ILE A 342 27.39 21.46 -7.00
CA ILE A 342 28.24 20.59 -7.81
C ILE A 342 27.86 20.72 -9.28
N GLY A 343 28.84 21.11 -10.10
CA GLY A 343 28.72 21.30 -11.54
C GLY A 343 29.24 20.12 -12.38
N PRO A 344 29.57 20.38 -13.65
CA PRO A 344 30.11 19.38 -14.57
C PRO A 344 31.54 19.00 -14.25
N LYS A 345 32.09 17.97 -14.88
CA LYS A 345 33.51 17.67 -14.85
C LYS A 345 34.27 18.84 -15.46
N ALA A 346 35.39 19.23 -14.84
CA ALA A 346 36.21 20.34 -15.32
C ALA A 346 36.76 20.11 -16.74
N SER A 347 36.96 18.84 -17.11
CA SER A 347 37.38 18.41 -18.46
C SER A 347 36.35 18.65 -19.56
N GLN A 348 35.06 18.84 -19.21
CA GLN A 348 33.99 19.11 -20.15
C GLN A 348 33.92 20.61 -20.50
N GLN A 349 34.83 21.11 -21.30
CA GLN A 349 35.06 22.55 -21.55
C GLN A 349 33.77 23.36 -21.78
N ARG A 350 32.88 22.92 -22.71
CA ARG A 350 31.64 23.62 -23.03
C ARG A 350 30.68 23.74 -21.84
N HIS A 351 30.55 22.68 -21.05
CA HIS A 351 29.71 22.68 -19.85
C HIS A 351 30.37 23.44 -18.70
N ALA A 352 31.68 23.34 -18.58
CA ALA A 352 32.47 24.05 -17.60
C ALA A 352 32.41 25.58 -17.78
N SER A 353 32.54 26.08 -19.01
CA SER A 353 32.40 27.50 -19.33
C SER A 353 31.03 28.04 -19.01
N ARG A 354 29.95 27.33 -19.41
CA ARG A 354 28.56 27.71 -19.07
C ARG A 354 28.33 27.72 -17.55
N PHE A 355 28.92 26.77 -16.81
CA PHE A 355 28.79 26.70 -15.36
C PHE A 355 29.46 27.90 -14.68
N ARG A 356 30.71 28.27 -15.12
CA ARG A 356 31.42 29.46 -14.61
C ARG A 356 30.63 30.73 -14.90
N GLU A 357 30.15 30.90 -16.11
CA GLU A 357 29.34 32.05 -16.51
C GLU A 357 28.08 32.20 -15.67
N LYS A 358 27.29 31.11 -15.53
CA LYS A 358 26.08 31.10 -14.72
C LYS A 358 26.32 31.40 -13.24
N ASN A 359 27.48 31.01 -12.73
CA ASN A 359 27.84 31.17 -11.33
C ASN A 359 28.89 32.28 -11.11
N ARG A 360 29.09 33.22 -12.09
CA ARG A 360 30.11 34.27 -12.05
C ARG A 360 30.09 35.18 -10.81
N ARG A 361 28.92 35.26 -10.14
CA ARG A 361 28.71 36.03 -8.90
C ARG A 361 29.15 35.30 -7.62
N TYR A 362 29.56 34.04 -7.73
CA TYR A 362 29.90 33.17 -6.62
C TYR A 362 31.34 32.67 -6.73
N ALA A 363 31.92 32.25 -5.64
CA ALA A 363 33.22 31.56 -5.68
C ALA A 363 33.08 30.21 -6.37
N VAL A 364 33.69 30.08 -7.57
CA VAL A 364 33.75 28.84 -8.33
C VAL A 364 35.14 28.23 -8.15
N PHE A 365 35.17 26.94 -7.77
CA PHE A 365 36.38 26.17 -7.52
C PHE A 365 36.25 24.76 -8.09
N GLU A 366 37.34 24.03 -8.14
CA GLU A 366 37.35 22.64 -8.54
C GLU A 366 37.53 21.74 -7.31
N ASP A 367 36.66 20.70 -7.23
CA ASP A 367 36.80 19.65 -6.23
C ASP A 367 36.62 18.29 -6.93
N ARG A 368 37.59 17.40 -6.73
CA ARG A 368 37.63 16.03 -7.29
C ARG A 368 37.31 15.97 -8.78
N GLY A 369 37.90 16.89 -9.56
CA GLY A 369 37.72 16.98 -11.02
C GLY A 369 36.37 17.53 -11.48
N ARG A 370 35.55 18.11 -10.58
CA ARG A 370 34.28 18.77 -10.88
C ARG A 370 34.33 20.24 -10.50
N LEU A 371 33.70 21.07 -11.31
CA LEU A 371 33.48 22.47 -10.91
C LEU A 371 32.40 22.51 -9.83
N CYS A 372 32.65 23.33 -8.82
CA CYS A 372 31.76 23.62 -7.73
C CYS A 372 31.58 25.13 -7.57
N ALA A 373 30.40 25.56 -7.10
CA ALA A 373 30.16 26.96 -6.77
C ALA A 373 29.64 27.07 -5.33
N LYS A 374 30.19 28.00 -4.55
CA LYS A 374 29.77 28.29 -3.17
C LYS A 374 28.62 29.30 -3.23
N ILE A 375 27.40 28.82 -3.12
CA ILE A 375 26.16 29.62 -3.29
C ILE A 375 25.55 29.91 -1.93
N PRO A 376 25.15 31.17 -1.61
CA PRO A 376 24.44 31.47 -0.38
C PRO A 376 23.10 30.73 -0.33
N ARG A 377 22.76 30.19 0.83
CA ARG A 377 21.44 29.54 1.02
C ARG A 377 20.36 30.59 1.18
N LYS A 378 19.27 30.37 0.49
CA LYS A 378 18.06 31.19 0.66
C LYS A 378 17.36 30.88 1.98
N PHE A 379 17.40 29.62 2.42
CA PHE A 379 16.80 29.15 3.67
C PHE A 379 17.84 28.40 4.47
N ARG A 380 17.98 28.74 5.74
CA ARG A 380 18.93 28.13 6.66
C ARG A 380 18.25 27.34 7.78
N ASP A 381 16.99 27.63 8.05
CA ASP A 381 16.18 26.94 9.05
C ASP A 381 14.97 26.23 8.42
N ALA A 382 14.50 25.18 9.10
CA ALA A 382 13.42 24.33 8.59
C ALA A 382 12.07 25.07 8.53
N SER A 383 11.81 26.01 9.41
CA SER A 383 10.54 26.75 9.44
C SER A 383 10.39 27.67 8.23
N SER A 384 11.38 28.51 7.94
CA SER A 384 11.41 29.37 6.76
C SER A 384 11.32 28.57 5.47
N PHE A 385 12.06 27.43 5.39
CA PHE A 385 11.99 26.55 4.24
C PHE A 385 10.61 25.92 4.07
N SER A 386 9.99 25.46 5.16
CA SER A 386 8.65 24.89 5.14
C SER A 386 7.59 25.90 4.71
N GLY A 387 7.69 27.15 5.19
CA GLY A 387 6.83 28.25 4.73
C GLY A 387 6.96 28.55 3.24
N ASN A 388 8.15 28.35 2.65
CA ASN A 388 8.34 28.45 1.20
C ASN A 388 7.71 27.25 0.46
N LEU A 389 7.78 26.03 1.01
CA LEU A 389 7.18 24.84 0.41
C LEU A 389 5.65 24.96 0.34
N VAL A 390 5.00 25.57 1.32
CA VAL A 390 3.55 25.84 1.28
C VAL A 390 3.14 26.66 0.05
N LYS A 391 4.01 27.54 -0.41
CA LYS A 391 3.79 28.40 -1.58
C LYS A 391 4.23 27.78 -2.90
N ASP A 392 4.80 26.58 -2.90
CA ASP A 392 5.34 25.92 -4.09
C ASP A 392 4.19 25.47 -5.03
N SER A 393 4.15 26.09 -6.21
CA SER A 393 3.14 25.79 -7.24
C SER A 393 3.19 24.35 -7.75
N ASN A 394 4.34 23.68 -7.68
CA ASN A 394 4.46 22.29 -8.09
C ASN A 394 3.59 21.35 -7.24
N LEU A 395 3.32 21.69 -5.98
CA LEU A 395 2.48 20.87 -5.11
C LEU A 395 1.00 20.90 -5.50
N LYS A 396 0.53 21.98 -6.16
CA LYS A 396 -0.88 22.16 -6.56
C LYS A 396 -1.37 21.08 -7.55
N GLN A 397 -0.47 20.43 -8.27
CA GLN A 397 -0.82 19.31 -9.16
C GLN A 397 -1.18 18.02 -8.40
N TRP A 398 -0.80 17.90 -7.13
CA TRP A 398 -1.01 16.71 -6.31
C TRP A 398 -1.93 16.91 -5.12
N VAL A 399 -2.06 18.14 -4.62
CA VAL A 399 -2.90 18.46 -3.46
C VAL A 399 -3.73 19.70 -3.72
N LYS A 400 -4.89 19.80 -3.05
CA LYS A 400 -5.76 20.99 -3.13
C LYS A 400 -5.14 22.16 -2.35
N SER A 401 -4.66 21.88 -1.15
CA SER A 401 -3.94 22.84 -0.33
C SER A 401 -2.96 22.15 0.61
N LEU A 402 -1.95 22.89 1.01
CA LEU A 402 -0.94 22.54 2.00
C LEU A 402 -0.83 23.71 2.98
N SER A 403 -0.81 23.43 4.27
CA SER A 403 -0.58 24.42 5.33
C SER A 403 0.32 23.84 6.41
N LEU A 404 1.08 24.70 7.09
CA LEU A 404 1.79 24.30 8.31
C LEU A 404 0.77 24.15 9.45
N PHE A 405 1.01 23.13 10.29
CA PHE A 405 0.18 22.80 11.44
C PHE A 405 0.66 23.53 12.68
#